data_00503875f50cc125ee11f982316e0f20
#
_entry.id   00503875f50cc125ee11f982316e0f20
#
_cell.length_a   1.000
_cell.length_b   1.000
_cell.length_c   1.000
_cell.angle_alpha   90.00
_cell.angle_beta   90.00
_cell.angle_gamma   90.00
#
_symmetry.space_group_name_H-M   'P 1'
#
loop_
_entity.id
_entity.type
_entity.pdbx_description
1 polymer ?
#
loop_
_entity_poly.entity_id
_entity_poly.type
_entity_poly.pdbx_seq_one_letter_code
_entity_poly.pdbx_strand_id
1 'polypeptide(L)'
;MSENEESTNSGVEDPGQLLEAVNKAKNDYLYLLAEFDNYRKNAIKERSELIKYGSERFIRDFLGVLDSFELALGTGAKQANIDAFREGVKMIAMEMRGLLQKHGVEEVKAEGKPFDPSQHEALSSEPREDMPAGHVANVFKKAYKMHDKLIRPAQVTVSTKT
;
A
#
# COMPACT_ATOMS: atom_id res chain seq x y z
N MET A 1 -52.30 37.55 -54.38
CA MET A 1 -51.09 36.88 -54.95
C MET A 1 -49.92 37.66 -54.43
N SER A 2 -49.28 37.13 -53.42
CA SER A 2 -48.09 37.70 -52.83
C SER A 2 -47.18 36.53 -52.55
N GLU A 3 -46.15 36.40 -53.37
CA GLU A 3 -45.12 35.38 -53.27
C GLU A 3 -44.24 35.69 -52.05
N ASN A 4 -44.11 34.72 -51.21
CA ASN A 4 -43.30 34.74 -50.00
C ASN A 4 -41.92 34.19 -50.39
N GLU A 5 -40.96 35.09 -50.64
CA GLU A 5 -39.56 34.70 -50.81
C GLU A 5 -38.96 34.35 -49.45
N GLU A 6 -38.88 33.07 -49.18
CA GLU A 6 -38.12 32.49 -48.08
C GLU A 6 -36.62 32.66 -48.42
N SER A 7 -36.00 33.70 -47.85
CA SER A 7 -34.55 33.87 -47.91
C SER A 7 -33.90 32.86 -47.01
N THR A 8 -33.49 31.73 -47.55
CA THR A 8 -32.52 30.80 -46.95
C THR A 8 -31.19 31.53 -46.85
N ASN A 9 -30.97 32.16 -45.67
CA ASN A 9 -29.67 32.67 -45.29
C ASN A 9 -28.79 31.45 -44.94
N SER A 10 -28.21 30.82 -45.94
CA SER A 10 -27.09 29.86 -45.76
C SER A 10 -25.88 30.69 -45.33
N GLY A 11 -25.62 30.71 -44.01
CA GLY A 11 -24.42 31.32 -43.41
C GLY A 11 -23.17 30.64 -44.02
N VAL A 12 -22.71 31.20 -45.10
CA VAL A 12 -21.38 30.91 -45.64
C VAL A 12 -20.40 31.57 -44.67
N GLU A 13 -19.85 30.80 -43.75
CA GLU A 13 -18.76 31.28 -42.88
C GLU A 13 -17.63 31.78 -43.79
N ASP A 14 -17.20 33.03 -43.58
CA ASP A 14 -16.12 33.64 -44.33
C ASP A 14 -14.88 32.73 -44.32
N PRO A 15 -14.36 32.29 -45.50
CA PRO A 15 -13.19 31.43 -45.60
C PRO A 15 -11.98 31.95 -44.82
N GLY A 16 -11.87 33.28 -44.62
CA GLY A 16 -10.84 33.91 -43.80
C GLY A 16 -11.01 33.59 -42.30
N GLN A 17 -12.23 33.66 -41.77
CA GLN A 17 -12.52 33.35 -40.39
C GLN A 17 -12.30 31.83 -40.09
N LEU A 18 -12.64 30.98 -41.02
CA LEU A 18 -12.43 29.55 -40.92
C LEU A 18 -10.93 29.22 -40.84
N LEU A 19 -10.12 29.88 -41.69
CA LEU A 19 -8.67 29.70 -41.70
C LEU A 19 -8.00 30.16 -40.40
N GLU A 20 -8.46 31.31 -39.86
CA GLU A 20 -8.02 31.81 -38.55
C GLU A 20 -8.39 30.86 -37.40
N ALA A 21 -9.60 30.31 -37.40
CA ALA A 21 -10.05 29.36 -36.43
C ALA A 21 -9.22 28.06 -36.47
N VAL A 22 -8.94 27.55 -37.64
CA VAL A 22 -8.07 26.37 -37.87
C VAL A 22 -6.65 26.62 -37.37
N ASN A 23 -6.08 27.79 -37.69
CA ASN A 23 -4.73 28.13 -37.24
C ASN A 23 -4.65 28.29 -35.74
N LYS A 24 -5.66 28.90 -35.11
CA LYS A 24 -5.77 29.01 -33.67
C LYS A 24 -5.88 27.62 -33.03
N ALA A 25 -6.80 26.78 -33.50
CA ALA A 25 -6.96 25.42 -32.98
C ALA A 25 -5.68 24.59 -33.11
N LYS A 26 -4.94 24.75 -34.22
CA LYS A 26 -3.63 24.10 -34.42
C LYS A 26 -2.58 24.58 -33.41
N ASN A 27 -2.52 25.87 -33.16
CA ASN A 27 -1.59 26.43 -32.16
C ASN A 27 -1.95 26.00 -30.75
N ASP A 28 -3.24 26.01 -30.40
CA ASP A 28 -3.75 25.53 -29.11
C ASP A 28 -3.43 24.03 -28.92
N TYR A 29 -3.58 23.23 -29.98
CA TYR A 29 -3.21 21.82 -29.98
C TYR A 29 -1.70 21.61 -29.75
N LEU A 30 -0.84 22.35 -30.44
CA LEU A 30 0.62 22.26 -30.27
C LEU A 30 1.04 22.68 -28.87
N TYR A 31 0.41 23.73 -28.32
CA TYR A 31 0.64 24.16 -26.95
C TYR A 31 0.23 23.06 -25.94
N LEU A 32 -0.97 22.52 -26.09
CA LEU A 32 -1.46 21.44 -25.23
C LEU A 32 -0.58 20.17 -25.33
N LEU A 33 -0.09 19.86 -26.51
CA LEU A 33 0.82 18.73 -26.72
C LEU A 33 2.15 18.93 -25.94
N ALA A 34 2.70 20.15 -26.00
CA ALA A 34 3.92 20.49 -25.25
C ALA A 34 3.70 20.43 -23.73
N GLU A 35 2.55 20.96 -23.24
CA GLU A 35 2.16 20.85 -21.83
C GLU A 35 1.98 19.40 -21.39
N PHE A 36 1.35 18.58 -22.22
CA PHE A 36 1.18 17.14 -21.94
C PHE A 36 2.52 16.42 -21.84
N ASP A 37 3.46 16.70 -22.73
CA ASP A 37 4.80 16.10 -22.68
C ASP A 37 5.59 16.53 -21.43
N ASN A 38 5.48 17.80 -21.03
CA ASN A 38 6.06 18.31 -19.79
C ASN A 38 5.44 17.64 -18.57
N TYR A 39 4.11 17.56 -18.53
CA TYR A 39 3.39 16.85 -17.45
C TYR A 39 3.83 15.39 -17.35
N ARG A 40 3.90 14.69 -18.49
CA ARG A 40 4.33 13.29 -18.53
C ARG A 40 5.76 13.10 -18.00
N LYS A 41 6.69 13.98 -18.39
CA LYS A 41 8.07 13.96 -17.88
C LYS A 41 8.12 14.17 -16.36
N ASN A 42 7.37 15.15 -15.86
CA ASN A 42 7.31 15.45 -14.43
C ASN A 42 6.68 14.28 -13.64
N ALA A 43 5.58 13.71 -14.13
CA ALA A 43 4.91 12.58 -13.51
C ALA A 43 5.84 11.34 -13.42
N ILE A 44 6.64 11.07 -14.46
CA ILE A 44 7.64 10.00 -14.44
C ILE A 44 8.72 10.27 -13.39
N LYS A 45 9.21 11.51 -13.31
CA LYS A 45 10.21 11.92 -12.31
C LYS A 45 9.68 11.77 -10.89
N GLU A 46 8.49 12.33 -10.61
CA GLU A 46 7.83 12.22 -9.32
C GLU A 46 7.60 10.77 -8.90
N ARG A 47 7.12 9.93 -9.84
CA ARG A 47 6.96 8.50 -9.58
C ARG A 47 8.30 7.82 -9.24
N SER A 48 9.37 8.16 -9.95
CA SER A 48 10.70 7.63 -9.67
C SER A 48 11.19 8.04 -8.27
N GLU A 49 10.99 9.30 -7.88
CA GLU A 49 11.34 9.80 -6.55
C GLU A 49 10.51 9.12 -5.45
N LEU A 50 9.21 8.91 -5.69
CA LEU A 50 8.32 8.22 -4.77
C LEU A 50 8.72 6.76 -4.56
N ILE A 51 9.13 6.06 -5.62
CA ILE A 51 9.66 4.69 -5.51
C ILE A 51 10.97 4.67 -4.74
N LYS A 52 11.85 5.65 -4.99
CA LYS A 52 13.19 5.70 -4.38
C LYS A 52 13.15 6.09 -2.90
N TYR A 53 12.30 7.03 -2.53
CA TYR A 53 12.27 7.64 -1.20
C TYR A 53 10.98 7.43 -0.42
N GLY A 54 9.99 6.74 -0.99
CA GLY A 54 8.67 6.54 -0.33
C GLY A 54 8.73 5.82 1.02
N SER A 55 9.77 5.01 1.25
CA SER A 55 10.00 4.33 2.52
C SER A 55 10.84 5.13 3.53
N GLU A 56 11.33 6.33 3.18
CA GLU A 56 12.24 7.11 4.02
C GLU A 56 11.69 7.35 5.43
N ARG A 57 10.42 7.72 5.53
CA ARG A 57 9.75 7.96 6.81
C ARG A 57 9.73 6.71 7.68
N PHE A 58 9.41 5.55 7.09
CA PHE A 58 9.41 4.27 7.79
C PHE A 58 10.82 3.90 8.26
N ILE A 59 11.82 4.04 7.37
CA ILE A 59 13.21 3.73 7.70
C ILE A 59 13.71 4.62 8.84
N ARG A 60 13.40 5.91 8.82
CA ARG A 60 13.79 6.84 9.90
C ARG A 60 13.21 6.42 11.25
N ASP A 61 11.93 6.06 11.28
CA ASP A 61 11.28 5.60 12.50
C ASP A 61 11.85 4.23 12.94
N PHE A 62 12.21 3.36 11.99
CA PHE A 62 12.81 2.05 12.27
C PHE A 62 14.22 2.15 12.87
N LEU A 63 15.02 3.14 12.47
CA LEU A 63 16.33 3.37 13.06
C LEU A 63 16.26 3.60 14.57
N GLY A 64 15.22 4.27 15.09
CA GLY A 64 15.02 4.42 16.53
C GLY A 64 14.84 3.08 17.26
N VAL A 65 14.14 2.12 16.64
CA VAL A 65 14.00 0.76 17.19
C VAL A 65 15.33 0.02 17.16
N LEU A 66 16.11 0.21 16.10
CA LEU A 66 17.45 -0.36 15.99
C LEU A 66 18.38 0.17 17.10
N ASP A 67 18.37 1.48 17.36
CA ASP A 67 19.14 2.11 18.41
C ASP A 67 18.77 1.52 19.80
N SER A 68 17.49 1.34 20.07
CA SER A 68 16.99 0.69 21.30
C SER A 68 17.51 -0.74 21.44
N PHE A 69 17.55 -1.49 20.34
CA PHE A 69 18.07 -2.85 20.30
C PHE A 69 19.58 -2.92 20.56
N GLU A 70 20.35 -2.03 19.94
CA GLU A 70 21.81 -1.95 20.16
C GLU A 70 22.12 -1.57 21.62
N LEU A 71 21.36 -0.66 22.20
CA LEU A 71 21.50 -0.29 23.61
C LEU A 71 21.24 -1.50 24.53
N ALA A 72 20.18 -2.28 24.27
CA ALA A 72 19.87 -3.48 25.05
C ALA A 72 20.98 -4.52 24.95
N LEU A 73 21.57 -4.74 23.77
CA LEU A 73 22.72 -5.63 23.59
C LEU A 73 23.97 -5.13 24.34
N GLY A 74 24.26 -3.83 24.28
CA GLY A 74 25.41 -3.24 24.96
C GLY A 74 25.32 -3.31 26.49
N THR A 75 24.13 -3.16 27.05
CA THR A 75 23.88 -3.25 28.48
C THR A 75 23.78 -4.70 28.96
N GLY A 76 23.17 -5.59 28.17
CA GLY A 76 23.06 -7.03 28.48
C GLY A 76 24.40 -7.73 28.57
N ALA A 77 25.40 -7.33 27.79
CA ALA A 77 26.76 -7.87 27.83
C ALA A 77 27.51 -7.53 29.13
N LYS A 78 27.12 -6.48 29.83
CA LYS A 78 27.80 -5.99 31.06
C LYS A 78 27.09 -6.41 32.35
N GLN A 79 25.82 -6.81 32.29
CA GLN A 79 25.02 -7.18 33.44
C GLN A 79 24.55 -8.62 33.30
N ALA A 80 24.97 -9.49 34.22
CA ALA A 80 24.59 -10.90 34.30
C ALA A 80 23.10 -11.11 34.69
N ASN A 81 22.21 -10.14 34.48
CA ASN A 81 20.81 -10.20 34.82
C ASN A 81 19.94 -10.51 33.59
N ILE A 82 19.67 -11.79 33.42
CA ILE A 82 18.84 -12.33 32.34
C ILE A 82 17.40 -11.77 32.32
N ASP A 83 16.85 -11.47 33.49
CA ASP A 83 15.47 -10.97 33.60
C ASP A 83 15.38 -9.51 33.12
N ALA A 84 16.36 -8.68 33.47
CA ALA A 84 16.44 -7.30 32.93
C ALA A 84 16.63 -7.28 31.41
N PHE A 85 17.47 -8.18 30.88
CA PHE A 85 17.63 -8.32 29.44
C PHE A 85 16.34 -8.75 28.75
N ARG A 86 15.63 -9.75 29.32
CA ARG A 86 14.33 -10.20 28.79
C ARG A 86 13.30 -9.08 28.77
N GLU A 87 13.26 -8.25 29.80
CA GLU A 87 12.33 -7.13 29.86
C GLU A 87 12.67 -6.06 28.81
N GLY A 88 13.96 -5.76 28.64
CA GLY A 88 14.42 -4.85 27.56
C GLY A 88 14.01 -5.34 26.17
N VAL A 89 14.16 -6.63 25.87
CA VAL A 89 13.72 -7.22 24.59
C VAL A 89 12.21 -7.16 24.40
N LYS A 90 11.43 -7.33 25.48
CA LYS A 90 9.97 -7.16 25.40
C LYS A 90 9.58 -5.71 25.09
N MET A 91 10.25 -4.74 25.69
CA MET A 91 10.00 -3.32 25.39
C MET A 91 10.27 -3.00 23.92
N ILE A 92 11.40 -3.48 23.37
CA ILE A 92 11.72 -3.31 21.95
C ILE A 92 10.68 -3.96 21.05
N ALA A 93 10.20 -5.17 21.41
CA ALA A 93 9.14 -5.83 20.66
C ALA A 93 7.82 -5.04 20.67
N MET A 94 7.51 -4.37 21.77
CA MET A 94 6.34 -3.48 21.88
C MET A 94 6.53 -2.21 21.04
N GLU A 95 7.71 -1.60 21.10
CA GLU A 95 8.06 -0.44 20.27
C GLU A 95 7.94 -0.75 18.77
N MET A 96 8.48 -1.89 18.33
CA MET A 96 8.36 -2.36 16.95
C MET A 96 6.89 -2.55 16.52
N ARG A 97 6.04 -3.10 17.38
CA ARG A 97 4.59 -3.22 17.10
C ARG A 97 3.93 -1.85 17.00
N GLY A 98 4.26 -0.93 17.88
CA GLY A 98 3.77 0.46 17.84
C GLY A 98 4.18 1.17 16.55
N LEU A 99 5.42 0.96 16.11
CA LEU A 99 5.91 1.47 14.83
C LEU A 99 5.10 0.92 13.65
N LEU A 100 4.85 -0.38 13.61
CA LEU A 100 4.03 -0.99 12.56
C LEU A 100 2.63 -0.38 12.52
N GLN A 101 1.98 -0.22 13.69
CA GLN A 101 0.66 0.41 13.79
C GLN A 101 0.66 1.87 13.32
N LYS A 102 1.69 2.65 13.67
CA LYS A 102 1.87 4.04 13.20
C LYS A 102 1.90 4.14 11.68
N HIS A 103 2.42 3.11 11.02
CA HIS A 103 2.48 3.00 9.57
C HIS A 103 1.30 2.22 8.94
N GLY A 104 0.21 2.04 9.70
CA GLY A 104 -1.02 1.39 9.22
C GLY A 104 -0.92 -0.12 9.05
N VAL A 105 0.11 -0.76 9.65
CA VAL A 105 0.28 -2.20 9.62
C VAL A 105 -0.30 -2.82 10.88
N GLU A 106 -1.26 -3.75 10.71
CA GLU A 106 -1.96 -4.42 11.79
C GLU A 106 -1.83 -5.95 11.69
N GLU A 107 -1.73 -6.60 12.85
CA GLU A 107 -1.77 -8.06 12.95
C GLU A 107 -3.21 -8.56 12.74
N VAL A 108 -3.39 -9.51 11.84
CA VAL A 108 -4.65 -10.23 11.66
C VAL A 108 -4.61 -11.51 12.48
N LYS A 109 -5.44 -11.58 13.52
CA LYS A 109 -5.53 -12.79 14.37
C LYS A 109 -6.13 -13.94 13.56
N ALA A 110 -5.42 -15.06 13.52
CA ALA A 110 -5.83 -16.26 12.78
C ALA A 110 -6.18 -17.43 13.72
N GLU A 111 -5.51 -17.57 14.85
CA GLU A 111 -5.64 -18.71 15.77
C GLU A 111 -7.09 -18.92 16.24
N GLY A 112 -7.57 -20.15 16.16
CA GLY A 112 -8.93 -20.52 16.54
C GLY A 112 -10.02 -20.12 15.54
N LYS A 113 -9.69 -19.41 14.46
CA LYS A 113 -10.65 -19.00 13.43
C LYS A 113 -10.80 -20.07 12.34
N PRO A 114 -11.91 -20.08 11.59
CA PRO A 114 -12.03 -20.88 10.39
C PRO A 114 -10.89 -20.57 9.41
N PHE A 115 -10.37 -21.58 8.74
CA PHE A 115 -9.35 -21.42 7.71
C PHE A 115 -9.94 -20.64 6.52
N ASP A 116 -9.26 -19.56 6.15
CA ASP A 116 -9.62 -18.71 5.01
C ASP A 116 -8.41 -18.63 4.06
N PRO A 117 -8.49 -19.22 2.86
CA PRO A 117 -7.38 -19.19 1.89
C PRO A 117 -6.95 -17.78 1.46
N SER A 118 -7.79 -16.77 1.63
CA SER A 118 -7.45 -15.38 1.30
C SER A 118 -6.50 -14.74 2.32
N GLN A 119 -6.43 -15.27 3.55
CA GLN A 119 -5.66 -14.70 4.66
C GLN A 119 -4.69 -15.72 5.29
N HIS A 120 -4.88 -17.00 5.03
CA HIS A 120 -4.12 -18.08 5.65
C HIS A 120 -3.48 -18.99 4.60
N GLU A 121 -2.27 -19.43 4.90
CA GLU A 121 -1.51 -20.43 4.15
C GLU A 121 -1.34 -21.68 5.03
N ALA A 122 -1.99 -22.79 4.68
CA ALA A 122 -1.88 -24.03 5.42
C ALA A 122 -0.54 -24.74 5.10
N LEU A 123 0.32 -24.90 6.09
CA LEU A 123 1.56 -25.64 5.96
C LEU A 123 1.39 -27.12 6.29
N SER A 124 0.49 -27.42 7.23
CA SER A 124 0.21 -28.78 7.70
C SER A 124 -1.21 -28.89 8.24
N SER A 125 -1.63 -30.11 8.49
CA SER A 125 -2.88 -30.39 9.20
C SER A 125 -2.59 -31.33 10.37
N GLU A 126 -3.35 -31.18 11.45
CA GLU A 126 -3.24 -32.05 12.63
C GLU A 126 -4.63 -32.44 13.15
N PRO A 127 -4.80 -33.70 13.62
CA PRO A 127 -6.05 -34.09 14.26
C PRO A 127 -6.18 -33.39 15.61
N ARG A 128 -7.35 -32.76 15.85
CA ARG A 128 -7.63 -32.02 17.09
C ARG A 128 -9.07 -32.32 17.53
N GLU A 129 -9.22 -32.73 18.79
CA GLU A 129 -10.53 -32.98 19.42
C GLU A 129 -11.11 -31.74 20.09
N ASP A 130 -10.25 -30.78 20.47
CA ASP A 130 -10.59 -29.56 21.19
C ASP A 130 -11.13 -28.42 20.31
N MET A 131 -11.13 -28.61 18.99
CA MET A 131 -11.64 -27.61 18.05
C MET A 131 -12.29 -28.24 16.83
N PRO A 132 -13.22 -27.51 16.15
CA PRO A 132 -13.83 -28.00 14.90
C PRO A 132 -12.81 -28.22 13.80
N ALA A 133 -13.04 -29.22 12.94
CA ALA A 133 -12.21 -29.40 11.74
C ALA A 133 -12.29 -28.18 10.82
N GLY A 134 -11.17 -27.86 10.14
CA GLY A 134 -11.09 -26.71 9.24
C GLY A 134 -10.81 -25.38 9.94
N HIS A 135 -10.40 -25.41 11.21
CA HIS A 135 -10.00 -24.22 11.95
C HIS A 135 -8.47 -24.13 12.06
N VAL A 136 -7.96 -22.94 12.29
CA VAL A 136 -6.54 -22.69 12.52
C VAL A 136 -6.17 -23.20 13.91
N ALA A 137 -5.38 -24.26 13.96
CA ALA A 137 -4.94 -24.89 15.20
C ALA A 137 -3.73 -24.17 15.79
N ASN A 138 -2.71 -23.90 14.98
CA ASN A 138 -1.51 -23.18 15.39
C ASN A 138 -1.08 -22.16 14.32
N VAL A 139 -0.41 -21.08 14.76
CA VAL A 139 0.10 -20.03 13.88
C VAL A 139 1.64 -20.00 13.98
N PHE A 140 2.33 -20.40 12.93
CA PHE A 140 3.79 -20.31 12.83
C PHE A 140 4.27 -18.91 12.47
N LYS A 141 3.58 -18.27 11.52
CA LYS A 141 3.83 -16.87 11.17
C LYS A 141 2.51 -16.11 11.14
N LYS A 142 2.50 -14.98 11.80
CA LYS A 142 1.32 -14.11 11.90
C LYS A 142 1.02 -13.43 10.58
N ALA A 143 -0.26 -13.24 10.28
CA ALA A 143 -0.72 -12.42 9.19
C ALA A 143 -0.62 -10.93 9.52
N TYR A 144 -0.29 -10.14 8.52
CA TYR A 144 -0.31 -8.68 8.63
C TYR A 144 -1.00 -8.06 7.44
N LYS A 145 -1.79 -7.03 7.69
CA LYS A 145 -2.38 -6.15 6.68
C LYS A 145 -1.82 -4.74 6.82
N MET A 146 -1.74 -4.01 5.73
CA MET A 146 -1.43 -2.59 5.70
C MET A 146 -2.63 -1.86 5.11
N HIS A 147 -3.31 -1.07 5.93
CA HIS A 147 -4.63 -0.54 5.61
C HIS A 147 -5.58 -1.67 5.20
N ASP A 148 -6.09 -1.66 3.97
CA ASP A 148 -7.03 -2.66 3.46
C ASP A 148 -6.35 -3.84 2.75
N LYS A 149 -5.03 -3.80 2.56
CA LYS A 149 -4.28 -4.80 1.80
C LYS A 149 -3.57 -5.79 2.73
N LEU A 150 -3.82 -7.09 2.52
CA LEU A 150 -3.02 -8.14 3.13
C LEU A 150 -1.59 -8.09 2.56
N ILE A 151 -0.58 -7.93 3.45
CA ILE A 151 0.84 -7.91 3.06
C ILE A 151 1.48 -9.29 3.19
N ARG A 152 1.01 -10.07 4.18
CA ARG A 152 1.50 -11.43 4.42
C ARG A 152 0.39 -12.28 5.02
N PRO A 153 0.05 -13.44 4.44
CA PRO A 153 -0.87 -14.40 5.05
C PRO A 153 -0.27 -15.01 6.32
N ALA A 154 -1.13 -15.53 7.20
CA ALA A 154 -0.68 -16.36 8.31
C ALA A 154 -0.26 -17.74 7.82
N GLN A 155 0.90 -18.22 8.23
CA GLN A 155 1.27 -19.61 8.03
C GLN A 155 0.78 -20.43 9.22
N VAL A 156 -0.09 -21.40 8.93
CA VAL A 156 -0.89 -22.08 9.95
C VAL A 156 -0.90 -23.60 9.80
N THR A 157 -1.20 -24.29 10.90
CA THR A 157 -1.69 -25.67 10.90
C THR A 157 -3.22 -25.64 10.99
N VAL A 158 -3.88 -26.48 10.19
CA VAL A 158 -5.34 -26.59 10.16
C VAL A 158 -5.76 -27.86 10.89
N SER A 159 -6.80 -27.75 11.72
CA SER A 159 -7.39 -28.89 12.44
C SER A 159 -8.11 -29.83 11.49
N THR A 160 -7.96 -31.13 11.69
CA THR A 160 -8.73 -32.19 11.03
C THR A 160 -9.54 -32.98 12.05
N LYS A 161 -10.53 -33.72 11.60
CA LYS A 161 -11.20 -34.71 12.45
C LYS A 161 -10.25 -35.87 12.70
N THR A 162 -10.27 -36.36 13.93
CA THR A 162 -9.63 -37.64 14.30
C THR A 162 -10.40 -38.76 13.66
#